data_ea2cf4827c7699250d2d1e4b3b9255b6
#
_entry.id   ea2cf4827c7699250d2d1e4b3b9255b6
#
_cell.length_a   1.000
_cell.length_b   1.000
_cell.length_c   1.000
_cell.angle_alpha   90.00
_cell.angle_beta   90.00
_cell.angle_gamma   90.00
#
_symmetry.space_group_name_H-M   'P 1'
#
loop_
_entity.id
_entity.type
_entity.pdbx_description
1 polymer ?
#
loop_
_entity_poly.entity_id
_entity_poly.type
_entity_poly.pdbx_seq_one_letter_code
_entity_poly.pdbx_strand_id
1 'polypeptide(L)'
;MFETFRNAWKIDDLRKRLLFTLLILVLFRLGCAIPVPYISSGALSTMFAGGTGDMLEYLNMMSGGALSECTIFALGVQPAINASIIMQLLAVAIPYLENLAKEGEEGQRKMRRITNYVGAGIGLMLSIGYYFIIRNMGALSYTEGFAGIFSAVVIILSFTAGSQLCTWLGNQIDSKGIGNGISLMIFAGIVARWSSLYSAVTNILARASNGEPQFYIFLPLLVILALVAVVFVVILTNAERRIPVQYAKRV
;
A
#
# COMPACT_ATOMS: atom_id res chain seq x y z
N MET A 1 6.46 28.52 -5.94
CA MET A 1 5.77 27.37 -5.34
C MET A 1 4.63 27.76 -4.40
N PHE A 2 4.84 28.64 -3.40
CA PHE A 2 3.75 29.07 -2.49
C PHE A 2 2.59 29.78 -3.19
N GLU A 3 2.86 30.58 -4.21
CA GLU A 3 1.81 31.25 -5.00
C GLU A 3 0.98 30.26 -5.81
N THR A 4 1.59 29.22 -6.35
CA THR A 4 0.90 28.16 -7.08
C THR A 4 -0.07 27.38 -6.16
N PHE A 5 0.38 27.07 -4.93
CA PHE A 5 -0.46 26.44 -3.91
C PHE A 5 -1.64 27.36 -3.50
N ARG A 6 -1.36 28.63 -3.28
CA ARG A 6 -2.39 29.62 -2.93
C ARG A 6 -3.40 29.82 -4.06
N ASN A 7 -2.97 29.80 -5.30
CA ASN A 7 -3.84 29.93 -6.45
C ASN A 7 -4.65 28.65 -6.70
N ALA A 8 -4.07 27.47 -6.50
CA ALA A 8 -4.76 26.18 -6.55
C ALA A 8 -5.90 26.11 -5.52
N TRP A 9 -5.70 26.67 -4.31
CA TRP A 9 -6.72 26.69 -3.26
C TRP A 9 -7.91 27.62 -3.58
N LYS A 10 -7.75 28.57 -4.49
CA LYS A 10 -8.83 29.49 -4.94
C LYS A 10 -9.79 28.81 -5.93
N ILE A 11 -9.39 27.71 -6.56
CA ILE A 11 -10.20 26.97 -7.51
C ILE A 11 -11.10 26.00 -6.71
N ASP A 12 -12.39 26.23 -6.67
CA ASP A 12 -13.34 25.49 -5.85
C ASP A 12 -13.36 23.98 -6.14
N ASP A 13 -13.29 23.59 -7.41
CA ASP A 13 -13.27 22.17 -7.80
C ASP A 13 -12.01 21.46 -7.30
N LEU A 14 -10.84 22.08 -7.46
CA LEU A 14 -9.57 21.54 -7.00
C LEU A 14 -9.52 21.44 -5.47
N ARG A 15 -10.03 22.44 -4.76
CA ARG A 15 -10.14 22.43 -3.31
C ARG A 15 -11.02 21.27 -2.81
N LYS A 16 -12.19 21.06 -3.42
CA LYS A 16 -13.08 19.95 -3.07
C LYS A 16 -12.41 18.60 -3.27
N ARG A 17 -11.71 18.39 -4.38
CA ARG A 17 -10.97 17.16 -4.68
C ARG A 17 -9.82 16.92 -3.69
N LEU A 18 -9.07 17.96 -3.34
CA LEU A 18 -8.01 17.89 -2.32
C LEU A 18 -8.56 17.51 -0.95
N LEU A 19 -9.62 18.18 -0.50
CA LEU A 19 -10.25 17.90 0.78
C LEU A 19 -10.85 16.49 0.82
N PHE A 20 -11.45 16.03 -0.27
CA PHE A 20 -11.96 14.67 -0.39
C PHE A 20 -10.84 13.64 -0.28
N THR A 21 -9.72 13.84 -0.99
CA THR A 21 -8.56 12.96 -0.92
C THR A 21 -8.01 12.90 0.51
N LEU A 22 -7.85 14.05 1.16
CA LEU A 22 -7.39 14.11 2.54
C LEU A 22 -8.34 13.40 3.51
N LEU A 23 -9.65 13.57 3.34
CA LEU A 23 -10.66 12.88 4.14
C LEU A 23 -10.54 11.36 4.01
N ILE A 24 -10.38 10.84 2.78
CA ILE A 24 -10.19 9.39 2.55
C ILE A 24 -8.91 8.90 3.21
N LEU A 25 -7.80 9.66 3.14
CA LEU A 25 -6.55 9.29 3.80
C LEU A 25 -6.68 9.26 5.33
N VAL A 26 -7.45 10.19 5.92
CA VAL A 26 -7.78 10.16 7.35
C VAL A 26 -8.63 8.94 7.70
N LEU A 27 -9.65 8.61 6.91
CA LEU A 27 -10.47 7.39 7.11
C LEU A 27 -9.62 6.12 7.01
N PHE A 28 -8.70 6.05 6.04
CA PHE A 28 -7.74 4.95 5.95
C PHE A 28 -6.90 4.86 7.21
N ARG A 29 -6.39 5.97 7.72
CA ARG A 29 -5.57 5.98 8.94
C ARG A 29 -6.36 5.56 10.19
N LEU A 30 -7.62 5.97 10.31
CA LEU A 30 -8.50 5.51 11.38
C LEU A 30 -8.73 3.99 11.32
N GLY A 31 -8.93 3.42 10.13
CA GLY A 31 -9.06 1.98 9.95
C GLY A 31 -7.79 1.20 10.32
N CYS A 32 -6.60 1.78 10.12
CA CYS A 32 -5.33 1.20 10.57
C CYS A 32 -5.19 1.17 12.11
N ALA A 33 -6.05 1.84 12.86
CA ALA A 33 -6.05 1.85 14.33
C ALA A 33 -7.07 0.88 14.95
N ILE A 34 -7.94 0.25 14.15
CA ILE A 34 -8.98 -0.66 14.64
C ILE A 34 -8.46 -2.10 14.66
N PRO A 35 -8.17 -2.69 15.82
CA PRO A 35 -7.68 -4.06 15.90
C PRO A 35 -8.76 -5.08 15.56
N VAL A 36 -8.37 -6.20 14.94
CA VAL A 36 -9.26 -7.34 14.71
C VAL A 36 -9.49 -8.08 16.03
N PRO A 37 -10.75 -8.45 16.36
CA PRO A 37 -11.05 -9.16 17.57
C PRO A 37 -10.39 -10.56 17.60
N TYR A 38 -10.22 -11.10 18.81
CA TYR A 38 -9.65 -12.42 19.08
C TYR A 38 -8.16 -12.59 18.78
N ILE A 39 -7.43 -11.51 18.50
CA ILE A 39 -5.98 -11.51 18.31
C ILE A 39 -5.31 -10.69 19.41
N SER A 40 -4.24 -11.23 20.00
CA SER A 40 -3.38 -10.52 20.95
C SER A 40 -2.33 -9.73 20.17
N SER A 41 -2.52 -8.42 20.03
CA SER A 41 -1.61 -7.53 19.26
C SER A 41 -0.18 -7.49 19.84
N GLY A 42 -0.03 -7.65 21.16
CA GLY A 42 1.28 -7.63 21.84
C GLY A 42 2.21 -8.77 21.44
N ALA A 43 1.69 -9.93 21.03
CA ALA A 43 2.51 -11.06 20.63
C ALA A 43 3.16 -10.85 19.24
N LEU A 44 2.49 -10.14 18.32
CA LEU A 44 3.02 -9.86 17.00
C LEU A 44 3.99 -8.68 16.98
N SER A 45 3.72 -7.63 17.74
CA SER A 45 4.62 -6.46 17.81
C SER A 45 6.03 -6.83 18.28
N THR A 46 6.16 -7.81 19.21
CA THR A 46 7.46 -8.32 19.65
C THR A 46 8.24 -9.05 18.57
N MET A 47 7.56 -9.75 17.67
CA MET A 47 8.23 -10.43 16.55
C MET A 47 8.72 -9.45 15.49
N PHE A 48 7.90 -8.45 15.14
CA PHE A 48 8.35 -7.39 14.23
C PHE A 48 9.50 -6.56 14.81
N ALA A 49 9.60 -6.46 16.14
CA ALA A 49 10.76 -5.84 16.82
C ALA A 49 12.02 -6.73 16.77
N GLY A 50 11.86 -8.06 16.64
CA GLY A 50 12.95 -9.04 16.57
C GLY A 50 13.57 -9.24 15.20
N GLY A 51 13.13 -8.56 14.14
CA GLY A 51 13.71 -8.64 12.79
C GLY A 51 13.42 -9.97 12.08
N THR A 52 12.24 -10.51 12.20
CA THR A 52 11.80 -11.79 11.61
C THR A 52 11.47 -11.69 10.13
N GLY A 53 12.44 -11.34 9.32
CA GLY A 53 12.38 -11.51 7.87
C GLY A 53 11.94 -10.25 7.13
N ASP A 54 12.77 -9.81 6.24
CA ASP A 54 12.66 -8.59 5.44
C ASP A 54 11.31 -8.44 4.70
N MET A 55 10.72 -9.57 4.30
CA MET A 55 9.45 -9.57 3.55
C MET A 55 8.24 -9.14 4.38
N LEU A 56 8.10 -9.64 5.62
CA LEU A 56 6.98 -9.27 6.50
C LEU A 56 7.14 -7.82 6.99
N GLU A 57 8.37 -7.39 7.23
CA GLU A 57 8.65 -6.01 7.61
C GLU A 57 8.33 -5.04 6.47
N TYR A 58 8.67 -5.40 5.23
CA TYR A 58 8.29 -4.64 4.03
C TYR A 58 6.76 -4.51 3.89
N LEU A 59 6.02 -5.61 4.05
CA LEU A 59 4.54 -5.58 4.01
C LEU A 59 3.96 -4.72 5.14
N ASN A 60 4.53 -4.80 6.33
CA ASN A 60 4.15 -3.97 7.47
C ASN A 60 4.42 -2.48 7.22
N MET A 61 5.51 -2.16 6.54
CA MET A 61 5.84 -0.80 6.14
C MET A 61 4.81 -0.26 5.13
N MET A 62 4.43 -1.05 4.12
CA MET A 62 3.42 -0.66 3.13
C MET A 62 2.02 -0.48 3.73
N SER A 63 1.67 -1.28 4.74
CA SER A 63 0.40 -1.14 5.46
C SER A 63 0.40 -0.03 6.52
N GLY A 64 1.52 0.69 6.68
CA GLY A 64 1.65 1.73 7.69
C GLY A 64 1.67 1.25 9.14
N GLY A 65 2.11 0.00 9.38
CA GLY A 65 2.15 -0.64 10.68
C GLY A 65 0.89 -1.44 11.03
N ALA A 66 -0.12 -1.42 10.16
CA ALA A 66 -1.38 -2.12 10.39
C ALA A 66 -1.23 -3.65 10.51
N LEU A 67 -0.18 -4.22 9.87
CA LEU A 67 0.10 -5.64 9.91
C LEU A 67 0.60 -6.08 11.30
N SER A 68 1.54 -5.36 11.90
CA SER A 68 2.07 -5.67 13.24
C SER A 68 1.04 -5.49 14.35
N GLU A 69 0.08 -4.59 14.17
CA GLU A 69 -1.00 -4.33 15.11
C GLU A 69 -2.25 -5.18 14.84
N CYS A 70 -2.21 -6.07 13.84
CA CYS A 70 -3.35 -6.91 13.44
C CYS A 70 -4.65 -6.15 13.28
N THR A 71 -4.60 -5.00 12.64
CA THR A 71 -5.78 -4.17 12.41
C THR A 71 -6.58 -4.66 11.20
N ILE A 72 -7.79 -4.14 11.02
CA ILE A 72 -8.68 -4.49 9.89
C ILE A 72 -7.96 -4.25 8.55
N PHE A 73 -7.11 -3.24 8.47
CA PHE A 73 -6.34 -2.90 7.26
C PHE A 73 -4.94 -3.55 7.20
N ALA A 74 -4.71 -4.63 7.95
CA ALA A 74 -3.41 -5.32 7.99
C ALA A 74 -2.91 -5.74 6.60
N LEU A 75 -3.76 -6.25 5.72
CA LEU A 75 -3.42 -6.57 4.34
C LEU A 75 -3.35 -5.35 3.42
N GLY A 76 -3.88 -4.20 3.86
CA GLY A 76 -3.87 -2.96 3.10
C GLY A 76 -4.38 -3.08 1.67
N VAL A 77 -3.68 -2.46 0.74
CA VAL A 77 -3.96 -2.47 -0.71
C VAL A 77 -3.19 -3.57 -1.47
N GLN A 78 -2.42 -4.40 -0.77
CA GLN A 78 -1.58 -5.46 -1.37
C GLN A 78 -2.35 -6.40 -2.30
N PRO A 79 -3.54 -6.94 -1.93
CA PRO A 79 -4.30 -7.80 -2.82
C PRO A 79 -4.72 -7.11 -4.11
N ALA A 80 -5.02 -5.81 -4.07
CA ALA A 80 -5.40 -5.02 -5.24
C ALA A 80 -4.22 -4.80 -6.20
N ILE A 81 -3.02 -4.55 -5.66
CA ILE A 81 -1.79 -4.41 -6.45
C ILE A 81 -1.49 -5.72 -7.17
N ASN A 82 -1.48 -6.84 -6.44
CA ASN A 82 -1.22 -8.15 -7.00
C ASN A 82 -2.26 -8.51 -8.09
N ALA A 83 -3.55 -8.26 -7.84
CA ALA A 83 -4.60 -8.46 -8.82
C ALA A 83 -4.39 -7.60 -10.08
N SER A 84 -3.99 -6.36 -9.92
CA SER A 84 -3.73 -5.45 -11.05
C SER A 84 -2.58 -5.96 -11.92
N ILE A 85 -1.48 -6.41 -11.31
CA ILE A 85 -0.32 -6.98 -12.02
C ILE A 85 -0.73 -8.25 -12.75
N ILE A 86 -1.43 -9.18 -12.06
CA ILE A 86 -1.89 -10.43 -12.66
C ILE A 86 -2.81 -10.14 -13.85
N MET A 87 -3.75 -9.21 -13.72
CA MET A 87 -4.68 -8.87 -14.79
C MET A 87 -3.99 -8.20 -15.98
N GLN A 88 -2.96 -7.39 -15.76
CA GLN A 88 -2.15 -6.82 -16.83
C GLN A 88 -1.41 -7.91 -17.63
N LEU A 89 -0.85 -8.91 -16.95
CA LEU A 89 -0.18 -10.04 -17.59
C LEU A 89 -1.19 -10.94 -18.34
N LEU A 90 -2.35 -11.21 -17.74
CA LEU A 90 -3.41 -12.00 -18.36
C LEU A 90 -4.04 -11.30 -19.57
N ALA A 91 -4.09 -9.96 -19.57
CA ALA A 91 -4.59 -9.20 -20.71
C ALA A 91 -3.73 -9.38 -21.97
N VAL A 92 -2.45 -9.73 -21.83
CA VAL A 92 -1.56 -10.06 -22.96
C VAL A 92 -1.72 -11.53 -23.37
N ALA A 93 -2.01 -12.43 -22.42
CA ALA A 93 -2.06 -13.87 -22.67
C ALA A 93 -3.44 -14.36 -23.18
N ILE A 94 -4.52 -13.69 -22.76
CA ILE A 94 -5.90 -14.11 -23.05
C ILE A 94 -6.53 -13.15 -24.06
N PRO A 95 -6.85 -13.60 -25.30
CA PRO A 95 -7.43 -12.74 -26.35
C PRO A 95 -8.72 -12.02 -25.95
N TYR A 96 -9.54 -12.65 -25.11
CA TYR A 96 -10.76 -12.02 -24.59
C TYR A 96 -10.46 -10.76 -23.75
N LEU A 97 -9.46 -10.84 -22.86
CA LEU A 97 -9.06 -9.71 -22.01
C LEU A 97 -8.32 -8.63 -22.83
N GLU A 98 -7.56 -9.05 -23.85
CA GLU A 98 -6.91 -8.13 -24.79
C GLU A 98 -7.96 -7.30 -25.55
N ASN A 99 -9.00 -7.95 -26.08
CA ASN A 99 -10.09 -7.27 -26.79
C ASN A 99 -10.83 -6.31 -25.82
N LEU A 100 -11.11 -6.77 -24.61
CA LEU A 100 -11.75 -5.95 -23.59
C LEU A 100 -10.93 -4.69 -23.23
N ALA A 101 -9.60 -4.81 -23.18
CA ALA A 101 -8.71 -3.67 -22.98
C ALA A 101 -8.74 -2.65 -24.12
N LYS A 102 -9.05 -3.11 -25.36
CA LYS A 102 -9.15 -2.27 -26.58
C LYS A 102 -10.54 -1.63 -26.76
N GLU A 103 -11.58 -2.10 -26.06
CA GLU A 103 -12.96 -1.59 -26.18
C GLU A 103 -13.18 -0.16 -25.61
N GLY A 104 -12.13 0.54 -25.17
CA GLY A 104 -12.21 1.89 -24.63
C GLY A 104 -12.77 1.94 -23.20
N GLU A 105 -13.57 2.98 -22.87
CA GLU A 105 -14.04 3.20 -21.49
C GLU A 105 -14.89 2.06 -20.91
N GLU A 106 -15.76 1.47 -21.70
CA GLU A 106 -16.64 0.39 -21.26
C GLU A 106 -15.86 -0.88 -20.96
N GLY A 107 -14.91 -1.22 -21.83
CA GLY A 107 -13.99 -2.34 -21.62
C GLY A 107 -13.13 -2.14 -20.38
N GLN A 108 -12.60 -0.95 -20.16
CA GLN A 108 -11.83 -0.63 -18.95
C GLN A 108 -12.66 -0.74 -17.68
N ARG A 109 -13.95 -0.36 -17.70
CA ARG A 109 -14.86 -0.55 -16.55
C ARG A 109 -15.09 -2.02 -16.24
N LYS A 110 -15.27 -2.86 -17.27
CA LYS A 110 -15.40 -4.33 -17.11
C LYS A 110 -14.09 -4.93 -16.57
N MET A 111 -12.95 -4.53 -17.14
CA MET A 111 -11.63 -4.97 -16.67
C MET A 111 -11.42 -4.63 -15.19
N ARG A 112 -11.74 -3.41 -14.76
CA ARG A 112 -11.65 -3.00 -13.36
C ARG A 112 -12.53 -3.85 -12.43
N ARG A 113 -13.73 -4.23 -12.86
CA ARG A 113 -14.59 -5.14 -12.08
C ARG A 113 -13.94 -6.52 -11.92
N ILE A 114 -13.43 -7.09 -13.00
CA ILE A 114 -12.75 -8.40 -12.97
C ILE A 114 -11.54 -8.31 -12.03
N THR A 115 -10.73 -7.27 -12.13
CA THR A 115 -9.57 -7.02 -11.26
C THR A 115 -9.99 -6.96 -9.79
N ASN A 116 -11.11 -6.31 -9.44
CA ASN A 116 -11.61 -6.25 -8.08
C ASN A 116 -12.04 -7.63 -7.55
N TYR A 117 -12.69 -8.47 -8.39
CA TYR A 117 -13.04 -9.85 -7.99
C TYR A 117 -11.80 -10.73 -7.79
N VAL A 118 -10.82 -10.63 -8.68
CA VAL A 118 -9.53 -11.31 -8.53
C VAL A 118 -8.83 -10.83 -7.27
N GLY A 119 -8.85 -9.52 -6.99
CA GLY A 119 -8.33 -8.92 -5.78
C GLY A 119 -9.01 -9.43 -4.51
N ALA A 120 -10.33 -9.66 -4.55
CA ALA A 120 -11.07 -10.26 -3.44
C ALA A 120 -10.62 -11.72 -3.19
N GLY A 121 -10.47 -12.51 -4.25
CA GLY A 121 -9.95 -13.89 -4.16
C GLY A 121 -8.53 -13.95 -3.59
N ILE A 122 -7.64 -13.09 -4.07
CA ILE A 122 -6.26 -12.99 -3.55
C ILE A 122 -6.29 -12.52 -2.09
N GLY A 123 -7.13 -11.55 -1.75
CA GLY A 123 -7.30 -11.05 -0.38
C GLY A 123 -7.73 -12.16 0.57
N LEU A 124 -8.65 -13.02 0.16
CA LEU A 124 -9.09 -14.17 0.93
C LEU A 124 -7.96 -15.19 1.13
N MET A 125 -7.20 -15.52 0.07
CA MET A 125 -6.04 -16.41 0.17
C MET A 125 -4.98 -15.87 1.13
N LEU A 126 -4.65 -14.58 1.03
CA LEU A 126 -3.69 -13.93 1.91
C LEU A 126 -4.19 -13.86 3.36
N SER A 127 -5.50 -13.63 3.56
CA SER A 127 -6.12 -13.63 4.89
C SER A 127 -6.00 -14.99 5.57
N ILE A 128 -6.22 -16.08 4.82
CA ILE A 128 -6.04 -17.44 5.31
C ILE A 128 -4.56 -17.69 5.69
N GLY A 129 -3.64 -17.32 4.80
CA GLY A 129 -2.20 -17.45 5.07
C GLY A 129 -1.78 -16.69 6.32
N TYR A 130 -2.25 -15.45 6.47
CA TYR A 130 -1.94 -14.62 7.63
C TYR A 130 -2.57 -15.17 8.93
N TYR A 131 -3.78 -15.72 8.87
CA TYR A 131 -4.38 -16.43 10.00
C TYR A 131 -3.51 -17.60 10.49
N PHE A 132 -2.95 -18.41 9.58
CA PHE A 132 -2.05 -19.50 9.97
C PHE A 132 -0.75 -18.98 10.60
N ILE A 133 -0.20 -17.87 10.13
CA ILE A 133 0.96 -17.25 10.75
C ILE A 133 0.63 -16.85 12.20
N ILE A 134 -0.48 -16.13 12.42
CA ILE A 134 -0.93 -15.69 13.75
C ILE A 134 -1.18 -16.90 14.68
N ARG A 135 -1.78 -17.96 14.14
CA ARG A 135 -2.04 -19.21 14.89
C ARG A 135 -0.74 -19.88 15.35
N ASN A 136 0.24 -20.02 14.44
CA ASN A 136 1.53 -20.64 14.77
C ASN A 136 2.34 -19.82 15.79
N MET A 137 2.07 -18.53 15.89
CA MET A 137 2.67 -17.62 16.86
C MET A 137 2.02 -17.69 18.25
N GLY A 138 0.91 -18.42 18.39
CA GLY A 138 0.18 -18.48 19.65
C GLY A 138 -0.52 -17.17 20.03
N ALA A 139 -0.73 -16.25 19.06
CA ALA A 139 -1.34 -14.95 19.30
C ALA A 139 -2.87 -14.95 19.25
N LEU A 140 -3.50 -16.13 19.14
CA LEU A 140 -4.95 -16.28 19.14
C LEU A 140 -5.49 -16.45 20.55
N SER A 141 -6.61 -15.76 20.85
CA SER A 141 -7.31 -15.89 22.13
C SER A 141 -8.02 -17.24 22.27
N TYR A 142 -8.48 -17.82 21.17
CA TYR A 142 -9.18 -19.12 21.15
C TYR A 142 -8.64 -19.96 20.01
N THR A 143 -8.11 -21.15 20.35
CA THR A 143 -7.48 -22.08 19.38
C THR A 143 -8.24 -23.38 19.21
N GLU A 144 -9.13 -23.75 20.17
CA GLU A 144 -9.76 -25.07 20.21
C GLU A 144 -11.30 -24.99 20.21
N GLY A 145 -11.90 -26.06 19.75
CA GLY A 145 -13.35 -26.22 19.74
C GLY A 145 -14.10 -25.29 18.77
N PHE A 146 -15.40 -25.12 19.02
CA PHE A 146 -16.26 -24.25 18.22
C PHE A 146 -15.83 -22.78 18.26
N ALA A 147 -15.35 -22.30 19.40
CA ALA A 147 -14.85 -20.95 19.57
C ALA A 147 -13.61 -20.68 18.69
N GLY A 148 -12.72 -21.67 18.51
CA GLY A 148 -11.58 -21.59 17.62
C GLY A 148 -11.96 -21.47 16.14
N ILE A 149 -12.96 -22.23 15.69
CA ILE A 149 -13.48 -22.15 14.31
C ILE A 149 -14.17 -20.81 14.08
N PHE A 150 -14.98 -20.35 15.02
CA PHE A 150 -15.66 -19.07 14.94
C PHE A 150 -14.66 -17.90 14.87
N SER A 151 -13.64 -17.90 15.73
CA SER A 151 -12.59 -16.87 15.70
C SER A 151 -11.82 -16.87 14.37
N ALA A 152 -11.50 -18.05 13.81
CA ALA A 152 -10.85 -18.16 12.51
C ALA A 152 -11.67 -17.51 11.40
N VAL A 153 -12.96 -17.82 11.32
CA VAL A 153 -13.87 -17.25 10.32
C VAL A 153 -13.97 -15.73 10.47
N VAL A 154 -14.14 -15.23 11.69
CA VAL A 154 -14.21 -13.78 11.94
C VAL A 154 -12.93 -13.08 11.53
N ILE A 155 -11.76 -13.61 11.88
CA ILE A 155 -10.45 -13.03 11.54
C ILE A 155 -10.25 -12.99 10.03
N ILE A 156 -10.46 -14.11 9.33
CA ILE A 156 -10.29 -14.21 7.87
C ILE A 156 -11.25 -13.25 7.15
N LEU A 157 -12.51 -13.21 7.55
CA LEU A 157 -13.49 -12.28 6.97
C LEU A 157 -13.14 -10.83 7.26
N SER A 158 -12.68 -10.50 8.47
CA SER A 158 -12.28 -9.14 8.84
C SER A 158 -11.11 -8.64 7.98
N PHE A 159 -10.07 -9.45 7.80
CA PHE A 159 -8.93 -9.09 6.94
C PHE A 159 -9.33 -8.97 5.47
N THR A 160 -10.15 -9.90 4.98
CA THR A 160 -10.64 -9.85 3.59
C THR A 160 -11.52 -8.61 3.35
N ALA A 161 -12.47 -8.35 4.24
CA ALA A 161 -13.33 -7.17 4.16
C ALA A 161 -12.53 -5.88 4.26
N GLY A 162 -11.55 -5.81 5.17
CA GLY A 162 -10.67 -4.67 5.32
C GLY A 162 -9.86 -4.38 4.06
N SER A 163 -9.28 -5.40 3.41
CA SER A 163 -8.54 -5.20 2.16
C SER A 163 -9.44 -4.73 1.01
N GLN A 164 -10.68 -5.24 0.94
CA GLN A 164 -11.66 -4.76 -0.05
C GLN A 164 -12.09 -3.32 0.23
N LEU A 165 -12.25 -2.96 1.50
CA LEU A 165 -12.55 -1.57 1.88
C LEU A 165 -11.39 -0.64 1.52
N CYS A 166 -10.13 -1.04 1.73
CA CYS A 166 -8.96 -0.29 1.27
C CYS A 166 -8.98 -0.10 -0.25
N THR A 167 -9.25 -1.15 -1.02
CA THR A 167 -9.36 -1.08 -2.48
C THR A 167 -10.47 -0.12 -2.91
N TRP A 168 -11.61 -0.16 -2.23
CA TRP A 168 -12.72 0.74 -2.49
C TRP A 168 -12.36 2.20 -2.18
N LEU A 169 -11.68 2.48 -1.05
CA LEU A 169 -11.19 3.81 -0.70
C LEU A 169 -10.22 4.34 -1.77
N GLY A 170 -9.28 3.52 -2.24
CA GLY A 170 -8.38 3.87 -3.34
C GLY A 170 -9.15 4.24 -4.61
N ASN A 171 -10.10 3.42 -5.02
CA ASN A 171 -10.95 3.69 -6.19
C ASN A 171 -11.81 4.96 -6.04
N GLN A 172 -12.21 5.35 -4.81
CA GLN A 172 -12.89 6.62 -4.57
C GLN A 172 -11.97 7.83 -4.80
N ILE A 173 -10.68 7.72 -4.41
CA ILE A 173 -9.70 8.77 -4.70
C ILE A 173 -9.50 8.88 -6.21
N ASP A 174 -9.34 7.76 -6.93
CA ASP A 174 -9.19 7.75 -8.40
C ASP A 174 -10.35 8.43 -9.12
N SER A 175 -11.57 8.27 -8.63
CA SER A 175 -12.78 8.79 -9.28
C SER A 175 -13.13 10.23 -8.90
N LYS A 176 -12.93 10.63 -7.66
CA LYS A 176 -13.39 11.91 -7.10
C LYS A 176 -12.29 12.77 -6.49
N GLY A 177 -11.12 12.18 -6.27
CA GLY A 177 -9.97 12.83 -5.66
C GLY A 177 -8.97 13.35 -6.68
N ILE A 178 -7.70 13.37 -6.27
CA ILE A 178 -6.55 13.79 -7.08
C ILE A 178 -5.50 12.66 -7.06
N GLY A 179 -4.96 12.35 -8.23
CA GLY A 179 -3.88 11.39 -8.39
C GLY A 179 -4.34 9.93 -8.31
N ASN A 180 -3.39 9.02 -8.12
CA ASN A 180 -3.66 7.58 -7.99
C ASN A 180 -3.92 7.23 -6.51
N GLY A 181 -5.12 6.73 -6.20
CA GLY A 181 -5.56 6.47 -4.84
C GLY A 181 -4.74 5.39 -4.12
N ILE A 182 -4.40 4.30 -4.82
CA ILE A 182 -3.59 3.22 -4.25
C ILE A 182 -2.20 3.76 -3.87
N SER A 183 -1.57 4.52 -4.76
CA SER A 183 -0.24 5.12 -4.51
C SER A 183 -0.27 6.10 -3.35
N LEU A 184 -1.32 6.92 -3.23
CA LEU A 184 -1.50 7.87 -2.13
C LEU A 184 -1.72 7.17 -0.79
N MET A 185 -2.44 6.05 -0.77
CA MET A 185 -2.63 5.26 0.45
C MET A 185 -1.32 4.61 0.91
N ILE A 186 -0.51 4.07 0.00
CA ILE A 186 0.83 3.55 0.32
C ILE A 186 1.72 4.67 0.87
N PHE A 187 1.74 5.82 0.20
CA PHE A 187 2.48 6.99 0.64
C PHE A 187 2.08 7.42 2.06
N ALA A 188 0.77 7.51 2.33
CA ALA A 188 0.25 7.83 3.66
C ALA A 188 0.65 6.79 4.71
N GLY A 189 0.72 5.50 4.35
CA GLY A 189 1.22 4.42 5.20
C GLY A 189 2.70 4.60 5.57
N ILE A 190 3.54 4.91 4.58
CA ILE A 190 4.98 5.13 4.79
C ILE A 190 5.22 6.38 5.66
N VAL A 191 4.57 7.49 5.34
CA VAL A 191 4.70 8.75 6.09
C VAL A 191 4.21 8.62 7.53
N ALA A 192 3.20 7.80 7.78
CA ALA A 192 2.68 7.57 9.12
C ALA A 192 3.69 6.91 10.08
N ARG A 193 4.72 6.24 9.55
CA ARG A 193 5.82 5.64 10.35
C ARG A 193 7.02 6.57 10.55
N TRP A 194 6.81 7.88 10.44
CA TRP A 194 7.88 8.87 10.62
C TRP A 194 8.57 8.76 11.98
N SER A 195 7.84 8.40 13.05
CA SER A 195 8.42 8.16 14.37
C SER A 195 9.39 6.98 14.40
N SER A 196 9.14 5.92 13.65
CA SER A 196 10.04 4.76 13.50
C SER A 196 11.32 5.16 12.75
N LEU A 197 11.20 6.01 11.75
CA LEU A 197 12.36 6.56 11.04
C LEU A 197 13.22 7.42 11.96
N TYR A 198 12.61 8.28 12.78
CA TYR A 198 13.30 9.09 13.76
C TYR A 198 14.06 8.22 14.78
N SER A 199 13.41 7.19 15.34
CA SER A 199 14.07 6.26 16.26
C SER A 199 15.19 5.43 15.59
N ALA A 200 15.05 5.04 14.32
CA ALA A 200 16.12 4.40 13.59
C ALA A 200 17.36 5.30 13.43
N VAL A 201 17.15 6.56 13.07
CA VAL A 201 18.23 7.55 12.92
C VAL A 201 18.92 7.80 14.25
N THR A 202 18.16 7.98 15.34
CA THR A 202 18.75 8.18 16.70
C THR A 202 19.51 6.96 17.20
N ASN A 203 19.05 5.75 16.89
CA ASN A 203 19.76 4.50 17.23
C ASN A 203 21.08 4.38 16.45
N ILE A 204 21.11 4.74 15.16
CA ILE A 204 22.32 4.76 14.36
C ILE A 204 23.34 5.77 14.92
N LEU A 205 22.89 6.96 15.28
CA LEU A 205 23.73 7.98 15.90
C LEU A 205 24.27 7.54 17.27
N ALA A 206 23.45 6.88 18.09
CA ALA A 206 23.87 6.33 19.37
C ALA A 206 24.92 5.23 19.22
N ARG A 207 24.81 4.35 18.21
CA ARG A 207 25.86 3.36 17.88
C ARG A 207 27.15 4.02 17.43
N ALA A 208 27.06 5.08 16.61
CA ALA A 208 28.20 5.85 16.16
C ALA A 208 28.97 6.47 17.33
N SER A 209 28.26 6.98 18.37
CA SER A 209 28.87 7.55 19.56
C SER A 209 29.46 6.51 20.54
N ASN A 210 28.96 5.26 20.50
CA ASN A 210 29.37 4.17 21.39
C ASN A 210 30.59 3.35 20.88
N GLY A 211 31.35 3.85 19.90
CA GLY A 211 32.60 3.26 19.46
C GLY A 211 32.59 2.62 18.07
N GLU A 212 31.52 2.81 17.30
CA GLU A 212 31.43 2.36 15.91
C GLU A 212 31.40 3.56 14.93
N PRO A 213 32.53 4.24 14.68
CA PRO A 213 32.56 5.50 13.91
C PRO A 213 32.13 5.36 12.45
N GLN A 214 32.10 4.15 11.93
CA GLN A 214 31.61 3.86 10.57
C GLN A 214 30.17 4.30 10.32
N PHE A 215 29.33 4.36 11.38
CA PHE A 215 27.93 4.79 11.26
C PHE A 215 27.77 6.29 10.99
N TYR A 216 28.77 7.12 11.29
CA TYR A 216 28.76 8.55 10.89
C TYR A 216 28.84 8.72 9.38
N ILE A 217 29.50 7.79 8.67
CA ILE A 217 29.58 7.82 7.19
C ILE A 217 28.36 7.13 6.60
N PHE A 218 27.84 6.08 7.26
CA PHE A 218 26.74 5.29 6.77
C PHE A 218 25.43 6.09 6.68
N LEU A 219 25.15 6.95 7.66
CA LEU A 219 23.93 7.76 7.70
C LEU A 219 23.83 8.74 6.51
N PRO A 220 24.81 9.62 6.25
CA PRO A 220 24.76 10.50 5.08
C PRO A 220 24.78 9.74 3.75
N LEU A 221 25.52 8.62 3.68
CA LEU A 221 25.52 7.77 2.49
C LEU A 221 24.12 7.23 2.18
N LEU A 222 23.40 6.76 3.19
CA LEU A 222 22.02 6.26 3.05
C LEU A 222 21.06 7.35 2.56
N VAL A 223 21.18 8.57 3.10
CA VAL A 223 20.37 9.72 2.65
C VAL A 223 20.67 10.09 1.20
N ILE A 224 21.96 10.14 0.82
CA ILE A 224 22.37 10.42 -0.56
C ILE A 224 21.83 9.35 -1.50
N LEU A 225 21.96 8.07 -1.13
CA LEU A 225 21.46 6.95 -1.94
C LEU A 225 19.94 7.01 -2.12
N ALA A 226 19.20 7.35 -1.05
CA ALA A 226 17.74 7.55 -1.13
C ALA A 226 17.37 8.70 -2.08
N LEU A 227 18.08 9.85 -2.00
CA LEU A 227 17.86 10.97 -2.91
C LEU A 227 18.18 10.62 -4.37
N VAL A 228 19.30 9.92 -4.61
CA VAL A 228 19.66 9.45 -5.95
C VAL A 228 18.60 8.49 -6.50
N ALA A 229 18.06 7.57 -5.68
CA ALA A 229 17.00 6.67 -6.08
C ALA A 229 15.72 7.44 -6.48
N VAL A 230 15.33 8.45 -5.70
CA VAL A 230 14.16 9.30 -6.02
C VAL A 230 14.38 10.05 -7.34
N VAL A 231 15.54 10.69 -7.52
CA VAL A 231 15.87 11.40 -8.76
C VAL A 231 15.85 10.46 -9.95
N PHE A 232 16.42 9.25 -9.80
CA PHE A 232 16.44 8.25 -10.86
C PHE A 232 15.04 7.81 -11.27
N VAL A 233 14.15 7.52 -10.30
CA VAL A 233 12.76 7.16 -10.57
C VAL A 233 12.03 8.32 -11.27
N VAL A 234 12.22 9.57 -10.83
CA VAL A 234 11.59 10.74 -11.47
C VAL A 234 12.06 10.89 -12.92
N ILE A 235 13.36 10.71 -13.19
CA ILE A 235 13.91 10.78 -14.55
C ILE A 235 13.29 9.66 -15.41
N LEU A 236 13.22 8.42 -14.92
CA LEU A 236 12.62 7.31 -15.66
C LEU A 236 11.14 7.53 -15.96
N THR A 237 10.39 8.04 -14.98
CA THR A 237 8.94 8.28 -15.13
C THR A 237 8.64 9.38 -16.13
N ASN A 238 9.50 10.41 -16.21
CA ASN A 238 9.36 11.52 -17.14
C ASN A 238 10.10 11.31 -18.48
N ALA A 239 10.79 10.17 -18.64
CA ALA A 239 11.53 9.88 -19.86
C ALA A 239 10.57 9.53 -21.00
N GLU A 240 10.57 10.37 -22.06
CA GLU A 240 9.83 10.16 -23.29
C GLU A 240 10.78 9.85 -24.45
N ARG A 241 10.54 8.75 -25.14
CA ARG A 241 11.25 8.47 -26.38
C ARG A 241 10.53 9.16 -27.55
N ARG A 242 11.06 10.31 -28.00
CA ARG A 242 10.53 11.04 -29.18
C ARG A 242 11.10 10.44 -30.45
N ILE A 243 10.23 9.86 -31.28
CA ILE A 243 10.59 9.38 -32.61
C ILE A 243 10.16 10.47 -33.61
N PRO A 244 11.11 11.12 -34.35
CA PRO A 244 10.75 12.11 -35.35
C PRO A 244 10.06 11.39 -36.53
N VAL A 245 8.79 11.68 -36.73
CA VAL A 245 8.02 11.17 -37.87
C VAL A 245 7.94 12.29 -38.91
N GLN A 246 8.49 12.05 -40.10
CA GLN A 246 8.30 12.94 -41.24
C GLN A 246 7.01 12.55 -41.97
N TYR A 247 6.00 13.40 -41.88
CA TYR A 247 4.81 13.26 -42.70
C TYR A 247 5.13 13.77 -44.12
N ALA A 248 5.00 12.89 -45.11
CA ALA A 248 5.01 13.31 -46.51
C ALA A 248 3.81 14.24 -46.74
N LYS A 249 4.05 15.55 -46.86
CA LYS A 249 3.02 16.49 -47.31
C LYS A 249 2.61 16.04 -48.72
N ARG A 250 1.42 15.53 -48.87
CA ARG A 250 0.79 15.49 -50.21
C ARG A 250 0.55 16.95 -50.61
N VAL A 251 1.25 17.37 -51.63
CA VAL A 251 0.98 18.60 -52.39
C VAL A 251 -0.27 18.35 -53.20
#